data_6e42d941e57cf80f362f75cc41001ef0
#
_entry.id   6e42d941e57cf80f362f75cc41001ef0
#
_cell.length_a   1.000
_cell.length_b   1.000
_cell.length_c   1.000
_cell.angle_alpha   90.00
_cell.angle_beta   90.00
_cell.angle_gamma   90.00
#
_symmetry.space_group_name_H-M   'P 1'
#
loop_
_entity.id
_entity.type
_entity.pdbx_description
1 polymer ?
#
loop_
_entity_poly.entity_id
_entity_poly.type
_entity_poly.pdbx_seq_one_letter_code
_entity_poly.pdbx_strand_id
1 'polypeptide(L)'
;MKTIPNHNAKIFTDNIEELALEQIQRLLSVKVFADCKIRIMPDVHAGAGCVIGFTGNLGDKVIPNIVGVDIGCGILVQPLEVPESIDFHALNNFILKAIPSGRDFRSDQYLPLPHKYMEVYSEAKAIIRELYSYRLLKESKRLDKSIGSLGGGNHFIELDRDEQGKWYLVIHTGSRNLGKQVADLYQKEARKLLSGWDKVMEQQKRIIEEYKSQGRRKEIQAAIAKLHSDFKMQTPPVPPDLCYLEGEPCNEYLHDMRLCQRWARLNRRLIADLITDFLEEKHSACGVADGAFESVHNYISDDNLIRKGAISAKAGERCIIPLNMRDGSLICIGKGNADWNCSAPHGAGRVMSRAKAFKELRLEDFKSSMEGIYSETVTNDTLDEAPMAYKPMDEILANIQDTVSVENIIKPVFNFKAAE
;
A
#
# COMPACT_ATOMS: atom_id res chain seq x y z
N MET A 1 -11.13 -7.61 -22.17
CA MET A 1 -10.23 -6.42 -22.26
C MET A 1 -10.95 -5.29 -22.98
N LYS A 2 -11.03 -4.10 -22.36
CA LYS A 2 -11.73 -2.91 -22.91
C LYS A 2 -10.71 -1.81 -23.21
N THR A 3 -10.73 -1.27 -24.43
CA THR A 3 -9.99 -0.05 -24.81
C THR A 3 -10.94 1.14 -24.68
N ILE A 4 -10.48 2.23 -24.07
CA ILE A 4 -11.30 3.44 -23.92
C ILE A 4 -11.05 4.36 -25.11
N PRO A 5 -12.09 4.68 -25.92
CA PRO A 5 -11.95 5.55 -27.08
C PRO A 5 -11.34 6.91 -26.72
N ASN A 6 -10.53 7.46 -27.63
CA ASN A 6 -9.86 8.77 -27.49
C ASN A 6 -8.83 8.91 -26.35
N HIS A 7 -8.49 7.81 -25.67
CA HIS A 7 -7.48 7.79 -24.59
C HIS A 7 -6.50 6.62 -24.80
N ASN A 8 -5.24 6.81 -24.41
CA ASN A 8 -4.29 5.70 -24.33
C ASN A 8 -4.51 4.89 -23.06
N ALA A 9 -5.74 4.38 -22.89
CA ALA A 9 -6.17 3.67 -21.69
C ALA A 9 -6.79 2.33 -22.03
N LYS A 10 -6.39 1.28 -21.28
CA LYS A 10 -6.91 -0.09 -21.39
C LYS A 10 -7.29 -0.64 -20.01
N ILE A 11 -8.38 -1.41 -19.96
CA ILE A 11 -8.85 -2.16 -18.79
C ILE A 11 -8.72 -3.65 -19.12
N PHE A 12 -7.99 -4.40 -18.29
CA PHE A 12 -7.68 -5.81 -18.55
C PHE A 12 -8.69 -6.79 -17.94
N THR A 13 -9.92 -6.36 -17.78
CA THR A 13 -11.06 -7.20 -17.38
C THR A 13 -12.34 -6.71 -18.02
N ASP A 14 -13.32 -7.60 -18.16
CA ASP A 14 -14.69 -7.24 -18.53
C ASP A 14 -15.61 -7.16 -17.31
N ASN A 15 -15.17 -7.69 -16.16
CA ASN A 15 -15.87 -7.66 -14.87
C ASN A 15 -15.41 -6.47 -14.04
N ILE A 16 -16.10 -5.33 -14.18
CA ILE A 16 -15.81 -4.08 -13.47
C ILE A 16 -17.10 -3.48 -12.89
N GLU A 17 -17.05 -3.08 -11.64
CA GLU A 17 -18.17 -2.41 -10.97
C GLU A 17 -18.40 -0.99 -11.53
N GLU A 18 -19.65 -0.53 -11.51
CA GLU A 18 -20.09 0.75 -12.08
C GLU A 18 -19.31 1.93 -11.47
N LEU A 19 -19.15 1.95 -10.14
CA LEU A 19 -18.42 3.00 -9.43
C LEU A 19 -16.95 3.11 -9.87
N ALA A 20 -16.29 1.96 -10.11
CA ALA A 20 -14.91 1.95 -10.61
C ALA A 20 -14.86 2.52 -12.04
N LEU A 21 -15.83 2.20 -12.89
CA LEU A 21 -15.90 2.74 -14.25
C LEU A 21 -16.12 4.25 -14.23
N GLU A 22 -16.99 4.76 -13.36
CA GLU A 22 -17.19 6.20 -13.17
C GLU A 22 -15.90 6.90 -12.71
N GLN A 23 -15.16 6.30 -11.78
CA GLN A 23 -13.87 6.84 -11.32
C GLN A 23 -12.85 6.91 -12.46
N ILE A 24 -12.78 5.89 -13.33
CA ILE A 24 -11.90 5.89 -14.50
C ILE A 24 -12.31 7.00 -15.48
N GLN A 25 -13.60 7.15 -15.78
CA GLN A 25 -14.10 8.19 -16.67
C GLN A 25 -13.78 9.60 -16.14
N ARG A 26 -14.01 9.81 -14.83
CA ARG A 26 -13.67 11.06 -14.14
C ARG A 26 -12.17 11.36 -14.21
N LEU A 27 -11.31 10.36 -14.00
CA LEU A 27 -9.86 10.50 -14.12
C LEU A 27 -9.47 10.91 -15.54
N LEU A 28 -9.99 10.24 -16.56
CA LEU A 28 -9.69 10.50 -17.97
C LEU A 28 -10.19 11.86 -18.44
N SER A 29 -11.20 12.45 -17.80
CA SER A 29 -11.68 13.81 -18.10
C SER A 29 -10.69 14.92 -17.70
N VAL A 30 -9.66 14.60 -16.88
CA VAL A 30 -8.69 15.59 -16.40
C VAL A 30 -7.50 15.68 -17.36
N LYS A 31 -7.19 16.90 -17.82
CA LYS A 31 -6.17 17.15 -18.84
C LYS A 31 -4.78 16.57 -18.50
N VAL A 32 -4.42 16.45 -17.23
CA VAL A 32 -3.13 15.88 -16.79
C VAL A 32 -2.91 14.44 -17.26
N PHE A 33 -4.00 13.72 -17.59
CA PHE A 33 -3.94 12.35 -18.08
C PHE A 33 -4.01 12.22 -19.61
N ALA A 34 -4.09 13.32 -20.37
CA ALA A 34 -4.31 13.29 -21.82
C ALA A 34 -3.27 12.46 -22.58
N ASP A 35 -2.00 12.60 -22.20
CA ASP A 35 -0.88 11.90 -22.84
C ASP A 35 -0.40 10.68 -22.02
N CYS A 36 -1.09 10.35 -20.94
CA CYS A 36 -0.71 9.26 -20.04
C CYS A 36 -1.10 7.90 -20.62
N LYS A 37 -0.15 6.96 -20.67
CA LYS A 37 -0.43 5.56 -20.95
C LYS A 37 -0.99 4.90 -19.70
N ILE A 38 -2.33 4.80 -19.64
CA ILE A 38 -3.04 4.24 -18.49
C ILE A 38 -3.36 2.77 -18.72
N ARG A 39 -3.05 1.95 -17.73
CA ARG A 39 -3.37 0.52 -17.72
C ARG A 39 -4.04 0.16 -16.40
N ILE A 40 -5.22 -0.44 -16.50
CA ILE A 40 -6.04 -0.81 -15.35
C ILE A 40 -6.03 -2.34 -15.23
N MET A 41 -5.56 -2.83 -14.09
CA MET A 41 -5.36 -4.25 -13.83
C MET A 41 -6.68 -5.01 -13.65
N PRO A 42 -6.69 -6.35 -13.82
CA PRO A 42 -7.91 -7.17 -13.72
C PRO A 42 -8.62 -7.15 -12.38
N ASP A 43 -7.90 -6.88 -11.30
CA ASP A 43 -8.40 -6.78 -9.92
C ASP A 43 -9.04 -5.42 -9.59
N VAL A 44 -9.29 -4.59 -10.61
CA VAL A 44 -9.84 -3.25 -10.47
C VAL A 44 -11.10 -3.21 -9.61
N HIS A 45 -11.14 -2.26 -8.70
CA HIS A 45 -12.30 -1.88 -7.90
C HIS A 45 -12.22 -0.42 -7.46
N ALA A 46 -13.31 0.13 -6.95
CA ALA A 46 -13.35 1.52 -6.51
C ALA A 46 -12.40 1.75 -5.33
N GLY A 47 -11.70 2.88 -5.36
CA GLY A 47 -10.74 3.29 -4.35
C GLY A 47 -10.89 4.76 -3.93
N ALA A 48 -10.18 5.19 -2.89
CA ALA A 48 -10.16 6.59 -2.49
C ALA A 48 -9.44 7.45 -3.56
N GLY A 49 -10.15 8.39 -4.17
CA GLY A 49 -9.65 9.32 -5.17
C GLY A 49 -9.42 8.75 -6.57
N CYS A 50 -9.10 7.46 -6.69
CA CYS A 50 -8.89 6.75 -7.95
C CYS A 50 -9.07 5.25 -7.73
N VAL A 51 -9.37 4.52 -8.78
CA VAL A 51 -9.47 3.05 -8.74
C VAL A 51 -8.19 2.39 -8.23
N ILE A 52 -8.34 1.26 -7.58
CA ILE A 52 -7.27 0.31 -7.30
C ILE A 52 -7.01 -0.49 -8.59
N GLY A 53 -5.77 -0.89 -8.84
CA GLY A 53 -5.36 -1.51 -10.10
C GLY A 53 -4.85 -0.51 -11.14
N PHE A 54 -4.62 0.75 -10.77
CA PHE A 54 -4.15 1.80 -11.68
C PHE A 54 -2.64 1.74 -11.92
N THR A 55 -2.24 1.90 -13.19
CA THR A 55 -0.86 2.20 -13.56
C THR A 55 -0.80 3.30 -14.62
N GLY A 56 0.14 4.23 -14.47
CA GLY A 56 0.33 5.34 -15.41
C GLY A 56 1.50 6.23 -15.03
N ASN A 57 1.97 7.05 -15.98
CA ASN A 57 3.04 8.01 -15.77
C ASN A 57 2.55 9.42 -16.10
N LEU A 58 2.62 10.33 -15.16
CA LEU A 58 2.18 11.72 -15.29
C LEU A 58 3.32 12.70 -15.66
N GLY A 59 4.48 12.16 -16.08
CA GLY A 59 5.65 12.97 -16.43
C GLY A 59 6.27 13.63 -15.19
N ASP A 60 6.25 14.95 -15.17
CA ASP A 60 6.79 15.81 -14.12
C ASP A 60 5.80 16.10 -12.96
N LYS A 61 4.64 15.45 -12.97
CA LYS A 61 3.58 15.65 -12.01
C LYS A 61 3.30 14.40 -11.18
N VAL A 62 2.76 14.61 -9.98
CA VAL A 62 2.29 13.52 -9.13
C VAL A 62 0.98 13.88 -8.44
N ILE A 63 0.09 12.91 -8.32
CA ILE A 63 -1.13 13.02 -7.53
C ILE A 63 -1.00 12.04 -6.36
N PRO A 64 -0.81 12.52 -5.12
CA PRO A 64 -0.60 11.62 -3.97
C PRO A 64 -1.71 10.58 -3.79
N ASN A 65 -2.97 10.94 -4.01
CA ASN A 65 -4.11 10.01 -3.96
C ASN A 65 -4.03 8.86 -4.98
N ILE A 66 -3.32 9.05 -6.11
CA ILE A 66 -3.15 7.99 -7.12
C ILE A 66 -2.02 7.04 -6.76
N VAL A 67 -1.14 7.40 -5.84
CA VAL A 67 -0.19 6.46 -5.24
C VAL A 67 -0.88 5.59 -4.20
N GLY A 68 -1.82 6.17 -3.47
CA GLY A 68 -2.56 5.52 -2.39
C GLY A 68 -2.11 5.98 -1.01
N VAL A 69 -2.98 5.79 -0.02
CA VAL A 69 -2.73 6.25 1.36
C VAL A 69 -1.80 5.33 2.15
N ASP A 70 -1.74 4.04 1.82
CA ASP A 70 -0.76 3.12 2.42
C ASP A 70 0.46 2.99 1.49
N ILE A 71 1.28 4.04 1.50
CA ILE A 71 2.48 4.13 0.66
C ILE A 71 3.41 2.95 0.99
N GLY A 72 3.88 2.24 -0.04
CA GLY A 72 4.80 1.12 0.12
C GLY A 72 4.16 -0.13 0.72
N CYS A 73 2.81 -0.21 0.78
CA CYS A 73 2.14 -1.46 1.08
C CYS A 73 2.60 -2.56 0.12
N GLY A 74 2.78 -3.75 0.64
CA GLY A 74 3.32 -4.86 -0.14
C GLY A 74 3.40 -6.15 0.66
N ILE A 75 3.83 -7.19 -0.01
CA ILE A 75 3.90 -8.55 0.52
C ILE A 75 5.34 -9.02 0.50
N LEU A 76 5.81 -9.51 1.64
CA LEU A 76 7.05 -10.27 1.78
C LEU A 76 6.72 -11.76 1.73
N VAL A 77 7.44 -12.51 0.90
CA VAL A 77 7.43 -13.98 0.87
C VAL A 77 8.78 -14.47 1.35
N GLN A 78 8.79 -15.23 2.44
CA GLN A 78 9.96 -15.83 3.05
C GLN A 78 9.81 -17.35 3.00
N PRO A 79 10.58 -18.08 2.18
CA PRO A 79 10.61 -19.54 2.24
C PRO A 79 11.10 -20.02 3.60
N LEU A 80 10.55 -21.13 4.09
CA LEU A 80 10.91 -21.74 5.36
C LEU A 80 11.32 -23.20 5.16
N GLU A 81 12.29 -23.65 5.96
CA GLU A 81 12.55 -25.05 6.21
C GLU A 81 11.90 -25.45 7.54
N VAL A 82 10.94 -26.38 7.46
CA VAL A 82 10.16 -26.83 8.62
C VAL A 82 10.34 -28.34 8.76
N PRO A 83 11.23 -28.80 9.67
CA PRO A 83 11.52 -30.24 9.82
C PRO A 83 10.41 -31.02 10.51
N GLU A 84 9.59 -30.36 11.33
CA GLU A 84 8.51 -30.94 12.11
C GLU A 84 7.19 -30.19 11.90
N SER A 85 6.11 -30.61 12.57
CA SER A 85 4.85 -29.88 12.58
C SER A 85 4.96 -28.59 13.40
N ILE A 86 4.25 -27.54 12.97
CA ILE A 86 4.13 -26.28 13.69
C ILE A 86 2.89 -26.30 14.58
N ASP A 87 3.06 -25.91 15.86
CA ASP A 87 1.92 -25.63 16.75
C ASP A 87 1.33 -24.25 16.40
N PHE A 88 0.26 -24.25 15.61
CA PHE A 88 -0.41 -23.03 15.16
C PHE A 88 -1.06 -22.25 16.28
N HIS A 89 -1.50 -22.92 17.36
CA HIS A 89 -2.04 -22.22 18.52
C HIS A 89 -0.94 -21.44 19.25
N ALA A 90 0.22 -22.04 19.44
CA ALA A 90 1.37 -21.34 20.02
C ALA A 90 1.82 -20.17 19.16
N LEU A 91 1.86 -20.34 17.82
CA LEU A 91 2.18 -19.27 16.88
C LEU A 91 1.16 -18.12 16.95
N ASN A 92 -0.13 -18.42 16.94
CA ASN A 92 -1.19 -17.41 17.07
C ASN A 92 -1.05 -16.60 18.36
N ASN A 93 -0.82 -17.27 19.49
CA ASN A 93 -0.57 -16.65 20.79
C ASN A 93 0.69 -15.77 20.81
N PHE A 94 1.75 -16.20 20.12
CA PHE A 94 2.94 -15.39 19.96
C PHE A 94 2.66 -14.13 19.15
N ILE A 95 1.98 -14.24 17.99
CA ILE A 95 1.63 -13.09 17.14
C ILE A 95 0.82 -12.08 17.94
N LEU A 96 -0.22 -12.52 18.67
CA LEU A 96 -1.05 -11.64 19.50
C LEU A 96 -0.25 -10.88 20.56
N LYS A 97 0.82 -11.47 21.11
CA LYS A 97 1.66 -10.87 22.15
C LYS A 97 2.82 -10.04 21.61
N ALA A 98 3.34 -10.37 20.43
CA ALA A 98 4.57 -9.80 19.91
C ALA A 98 4.33 -8.75 18.80
N ILE A 99 3.22 -8.85 18.05
CA ILE A 99 2.97 -8.06 16.85
C ILE A 99 1.67 -7.25 17.03
N PRO A 100 1.76 -5.93 17.29
CA PRO A 100 0.58 -5.07 17.33
C PRO A 100 -0.20 -5.14 16.01
N SER A 101 -1.52 -5.22 16.09
CA SER A 101 -2.40 -5.34 14.93
C SER A 101 -3.58 -4.35 14.99
N GLY A 102 -4.36 -4.24 13.91
CA GLY A 102 -5.41 -3.23 13.82
C GLY A 102 -4.85 -1.81 13.94
N ARG A 103 -5.36 -1.06 14.90
CA ARG A 103 -4.92 0.33 15.19
C ARG A 103 -3.81 0.40 16.24
N ASP A 104 -3.36 -0.71 16.74
CA ASP A 104 -2.38 -0.76 17.82
C ASP A 104 -0.94 -0.47 17.32
N PHE A 105 -0.11 -0.11 18.28
CA PHE A 105 1.32 0.13 18.14
C PHE A 105 2.04 -0.43 19.38
N ARG A 106 3.36 -0.57 19.33
CA ARG A 106 4.14 -1.12 20.45
C ARG A 106 3.95 -0.32 21.72
N SER A 107 3.46 -1.00 22.75
CA SER A 107 3.24 -0.49 24.11
C SER A 107 3.60 -1.58 25.11
N ASP A 108 3.48 -1.28 26.41
CA ASP A 108 3.84 -2.22 27.47
C ASP A 108 2.94 -3.48 27.53
N GLN A 109 1.84 -3.50 26.78
CA GLN A 109 0.98 -4.69 26.63
C GLN A 109 1.56 -5.76 25.67
N TYR A 110 2.53 -5.36 24.83
CA TYR A 110 3.20 -6.27 23.89
C TYR A 110 4.57 -6.70 24.41
N LEU A 111 5.04 -7.86 23.96
CA LEU A 111 6.40 -8.31 24.28
C LEU A 111 7.41 -7.23 23.85
N PRO A 112 8.42 -6.94 24.69
CA PRO A 112 9.46 -6.00 24.35
C PRO A 112 10.22 -6.48 23.10
N LEU A 113 10.63 -5.52 22.26
CA LEU A 113 11.43 -5.85 21.10
C LEU A 113 12.79 -6.43 21.54
N PRO A 114 13.19 -7.62 21.07
CA PRO A 114 14.49 -8.19 21.39
C PRO A 114 15.64 -7.24 21.07
N HIS A 115 16.69 -7.23 21.89
CA HIS A 115 17.79 -6.28 21.78
C HIS A 115 18.46 -6.28 20.39
N LYS A 116 18.54 -7.43 19.73
CA LYS A 116 19.09 -7.57 18.36
C LYS A 116 18.34 -6.76 17.30
N TYR A 117 17.10 -6.33 17.56
CA TYR A 117 16.29 -5.52 16.63
C TYR A 117 16.27 -4.02 16.99
N MET A 118 17.03 -3.58 17.98
CA MET A 118 17.06 -2.16 18.37
C MET A 118 17.70 -1.28 17.30
N GLU A 119 18.58 -1.82 16.46
CA GLU A 119 19.14 -1.10 15.31
C GLU A 119 18.05 -0.82 14.27
N VAL A 120 17.24 -1.82 13.90
CA VAL A 120 16.09 -1.67 12.99
C VAL A 120 15.09 -0.64 13.52
N TYR A 121 14.82 -0.69 14.83
CA TYR A 121 13.96 0.30 15.50
C TYR A 121 14.54 1.72 15.39
N SER A 122 15.83 1.87 15.58
CA SER A 122 16.53 3.16 15.49
C SER A 122 16.55 3.69 14.06
N GLU A 123 16.76 2.82 13.07
CA GLU A 123 16.70 3.16 11.65
C GLU A 123 15.29 3.62 11.26
N ALA A 124 14.24 2.90 11.68
CA ALA A 124 12.86 3.28 11.40
C ALA A 124 12.53 4.68 11.97
N LYS A 125 13.04 5.01 13.16
CA LYS A 125 12.90 6.34 13.74
C LYS A 125 13.69 7.40 12.99
N ALA A 126 14.89 7.10 12.51
CA ALA A 126 15.70 8.01 11.71
C ALA A 126 14.98 8.37 10.40
N ILE A 127 14.44 7.38 9.68
CA ILE A 127 13.66 7.57 8.46
C ILE A 127 12.52 8.58 8.67
N ILE A 128 11.76 8.48 9.77
CA ILE A 128 10.67 9.41 10.06
C ILE A 128 11.19 10.85 10.18
N ARG A 129 12.39 11.04 10.73
CA ARG A 129 12.99 12.37 10.95
C ARG A 129 13.63 12.97 9.70
N GLU A 130 13.92 12.15 8.71
CA GLU A 130 14.43 12.58 7.40
C GLU A 130 13.34 13.14 6.48
N LEU A 131 12.05 12.88 6.78
CA LEU A 131 10.93 13.38 5.97
C LEU A 131 10.90 14.93 5.95
N TYR A 132 10.73 15.52 4.79
CA TYR A 132 10.44 16.95 4.65
C TYR A 132 9.17 17.32 5.42
N SER A 133 8.17 16.44 5.39
CA SER A 133 6.89 16.62 6.11
C SER A 133 6.99 16.35 7.61
N TYR A 134 8.12 15.92 8.17
CA TYR A 134 8.26 15.48 9.57
C TYR A 134 7.60 16.41 10.61
N ARG A 135 7.82 17.73 10.46
CA ARG A 135 7.29 18.72 11.41
C ARG A 135 5.77 18.90 11.35
N LEU A 136 5.14 18.39 10.28
CA LEU A 136 3.70 18.46 10.05
C LEU A 136 2.99 17.17 10.49
N LEU A 137 3.75 16.10 10.77
CA LEU A 137 3.21 14.82 11.23
C LEU A 137 2.64 14.95 12.63
N LYS A 138 1.53 14.26 12.84
CA LYS A 138 0.86 14.18 14.14
C LYS A 138 1.30 12.92 14.89
N GLU A 139 1.26 13.00 16.22
CA GLU A 139 1.53 11.84 17.09
C GLU A 139 2.88 11.15 16.80
N SER A 140 3.96 11.93 16.64
CA SER A 140 5.29 11.39 16.26
C SER A 140 5.77 10.26 17.16
N LYS A 141 5.47 10.28 18.46
CA LYS A 141 5.79 9.18 19.39
C LYS A 141 5.07 7.88 19.07
N ARG A 142 3.83 7.96 18.54
CA ARG A 142 3.06 6.80 18.08
C ARG A 142 3.63 6.25 16.78
N LEU A 143 4.02 7.13 15.86
CA LEU A 143 4.70 6.73 14.62
C LEU A 143 6.00 5.99 14.92
N ASP A 144 6.82 6.49 15.85
CA ASP A 144 8.05 5.83 16.29
C ASP A 144 7.80 4.39 16.81
N LYS A 145 6.65 4.17 17.45
CA LYS A 145 6.25 2.87 18.03
C LYS A 145 5.47 1.98 17.07
N SER A 146 5.23 2.41 15.83
CA SER A 146 4.44 1.64 14.87
C SER A 146 5.23 0.57 14.13
N ILE A 147 6.57 0.57 14.20
CA ILE A 147 7.42 -0.44 13.54
C ILE A 147 7.19 -1.83 14.14
N GLY A 148 7.19 -2.85 13.31
CA GLY A 148 6.86 -4.23 13.70
C GLY A 148 5.39 -4.42 14.04
N SER A 149 4.47 -3.62 13.44
CA SER A 149 3.02 -3.80 13.58
C SER A 149 2.37 -4.17 12.24
N LEU A 150 1.38 -5.06 12.30
CA LEU A 150 0.71 -5.60 11.12
C LEU A 150 -0.30 -4.63 10.51
N GLY A 151 -1.22 -4.11 11.31
CA GLY A 151 -2.39 -3.37 10.85
C GLY A 151 -3.64 -4.22 10.75
N GLY A 152 -4.66 -3.65 10.15
CA GLY A 152 -5.96 -4.31 9.94
C GLY A 152 -6.37 -4.32 8.47
N GLY A 153 -7.62 -4.66 8.22
CA GLY A 153 -8.17 -4.75 6.88
C GLY A 153 -7.60 -5.92 6.09
N ASN A 154 -7.07 -5.65 4.90
CA ASN A 154 -6.48 -6.70 4.04
C ASN A 154 -5.06 -7.14 4.46
N HIS A 155 -4.47 -6.58 5.53
CA HIS A 155 -3.18 -7.04 6.03
C HIS A 155 -3.29 -8.40 6.70
N PHE A 156 -2.26 -9.24 6.53
CA PHE A 156 -2.26 -10.60 7.04
C PHE A 156 -0.84 -11.14 7.32
N ILE A 157 -0.80 -12.19 8.12
CA ILE A 157 0.35 -13.09 8.28
C ILE A 157 -0.16 -14.50 7.97
N GLU A 158 0.47 -15.17 7.01
CA GLU A 158 0.13 -16.54 6.63
C GLU A 158 1.35 -17.46 6.69
N LEU A 159 1.11 -18.71 7.03
CA LEU A 159 1.99 -19.81 6.67
C LEU A 159 1.30 -20.60 5.57
N ASP A 160 1.95 -20.63 4.43
CA ASP A 160 1.45 -21.29 3.23
C ASP A 160 2.29 -22.52 2.89
N ARG A 161 1.69 -23.45 2.14
CA ARG A 161 2.38 -24.60 1.56
C ARG A 161 2.09 -24.72 0.09
N ASP A 162 3.09 -25.13 -0.68
CA ASP A 162 2.90 -25.56 -2.05
C ASP A 162 2.57 -27.07 -2.16
N GLU A 163 2.29 -27.52 -3.36
CA GLU A 163 1.99 -28.93 -3.66
C GLU A 163 3.16 -29.87 -3.35
N GLN A 164 4.40 -29.36 -3.35
CA GLN A 164 5.60 -30.11 -3.00
C GLN A 164 5.83 -30.15 -1.49
N GLY A 165 4.99 -29.47 -0.72
CA GLY A 165 5.08 -29.42 0.74
C GLY A 165 6.07 -28.38 1.28
N LYS A 166 6.65 -27.53 0.43
CA LYS A 166 7.52 -26.43 0.85
C LYS A 166 6.71 -25.35 1.58
N TRP A 167 7.28 -24.79 2.63
CA TRP A 167 6.63 -23.79 3.46
C TRP A 167 7.06 -22.37 3.09
N TYR A 168 6.14 -21.44 3.29
CA TYR A 168 6.35 -20.02 3.05
C TYR A 168 5.69 -19.20 4.17
N LEU A 169 6.42 -18.24 4.72
CA LEU A 169 5.85 -17.18 5.54
C LEU A 169 5.51 -16.01 4.61
N VAL A 170 4.25 -15.60 4.61
CA VAL A 170 3.74 -14.51 3.76
C VAL A 170 3.21 -13.40 4.66
N ILE A 171 3.73 -12.19 4.49
CA ILE A 171 3.37 -11.03 5.32
C ILE A 171 2.94 -9.88 4.43
N HIS A 172 1.70 -9.46 4.58
CA HIS A 172 1.13 -8.30 3.91
C HIS A 172 0.95 -7.14 4.89
N THR A 173 1.74 -6.09 4.74
CA THR A 173 1.61 -4.84 5.50
C THR A 173 2.36 -3.70 4.81
N GLY A 174 2.10 -2.46 5.23
CA GLY A 174 2.64 -1.25 4.62
C GLY A 174 3.28 -0.30 5.61
N SER A 175 3.26 0.99 5.28
CA SER A 175 3.84 2.07 6.08
C SER A 175 2.95 2.56 7.22
N ARG A 176 1.85 1.88 7.46
CA ARG A 176 0.93 2.18 8.55
C ARG A 176 0.43 3.64 8.49
N ASN A 177 0.18 4.25 9.65
CA ASN A 177 -0.27 5.64 9.71
C ASN A 177 0.77 6.65 9.20
N LEU A 178 2.05 6.26 9.06
CA LEU A 178 3.10 7.13 8.51
C LEU A 178 2.78 7.52 7.06
N GLY A 179 2.65 6.52 6.17
CA GLY A 179 2.34 6.76 4.76
C GLY A 179 1.02 7.46 4.56
N LYS A 180 0.00 7.12 5.38
CA LYS A 180 -1.29 7.80 5.33
C LYS A 180 -1.15 9.29 5.63
N GLN A 181 -0.43 9.68 6.68
CA GLN A 181 -0.24 11.08 7.01
C GLN A 181 0.53 11.82 5.92
N VAL A 182 1.57 11.22 5.37
CA VAL A 182 2.36 11.78 4.24
C VAL A 182 1.45 11.99 3.03
N ALA A 183 0.70 10.97 2.60
CA ALA A 183 -0.22 11.09 1.46
C ALA A 183 -1.27 12.20 1.68
N ASP A 184 -1.90 12.23 2.86
CA ASP A 184 -2.93 13.23 3.20
C ASP A 184 -2.36 14.66 3.21
N LEU A 185 -1.14 14.85 3.75
CA LEU A 185 -0.48 16.16 3.80
C LEU A 185 -0.20 16.69 2.39
N TYR A 186 0.44 15.89 1.56
CA TYR A 186 0.78 16.30 0.19
C TYR A 186 -0.43 16.42 -0.73
N GLN A 187 -1.48 15.61 -0.56
CA GLN A 187 -2.73 15.80 -1.30
C GLN A 187 -3.42 17.12 -0.90
N LYS A 188 -3.40 17.46 0.38
CA LYS A 188 -3.90 18.76 0.88
C LYS A 188 -3.08 19.92 0.33
N GLU A 189 -1.78 19.77 0.23
CA GLU A 189 -0.88 20.77 -0.36
C GLU A 189 -1.15 20.93 -1.86
N ALA A 190 -1.26 19.85 -2.63
CA ALA A 190 -1.63 19.87 -4.03
C ALA A 190 -2.93 20.64 -4.28
N ARG A 191 -3.96 20.36 -3.46
CA ARG A 191 -5.22 21.08 -3.51
C ARG A 191 -5.05 22.58 -3.22
N LYS A 192 -4.25 22.91 -2.20
CA LYS A 192 -4.01 24.30 -1.78
C LYS A 192 -3.29 25.09 -2.89
N LEU A 193 -2.22 24.50 -3.49
CA LEU A 193 -1.47 25.09 -4.57
C LEU A 193 -2.38 25.37 -5.79
N LEU A 194 -3.11 24.37 -6.27
CA LEU A 194 -4.01 24.54 -7.40
C LEU A 194 -5.25 25.42 -7.10
N SER A 195 -5.48 25.77 -5.84
CA SER A 195 -6.50 26.75 -5.44
C SER A 195 -5.97 28.18 -5.35
N GLY A 196 -4.80 28.47 -5.91
CA GLY A 196 -4.21 29.81 -6.00
C GLY A 196 -3.16 30.14 -4.94
N TRP A 197 -2.76 29.17 -4.10
CA TRP A 197 -1.70 29.36 -3.11
C TRP A 197 -0.32 29.55 -3.73
N ASP A 198 -0.09 28.98 -4.92
CA ASP A 198 1.08 29.20 -5.76
C ASP A 198 1.37 30.70 -5.97
N LYS A 199 0.34 31.46 -6.34
CA LYS A 199 0.41 32.92 -6.50
C LYS A 199 0.73 33.65 -5.20
N VAL A 200 0.18 33.16 -4.08
CA VAL A 200 0.49 33.71 -2.75
C VAL A 200 1.95 33.49 -2.40
N MET A 201 2.52 32.30 -2.67
CA MET A 201 3.93 32.01 -2.45
C MET A 201 4.84 32.86 -3.33
N GLU A 202 4.47 33.08 -4.57
CA GLU A 202 5.19 33.98 -5.47
C GLU A 202 5.18 35.43 -4.95
N GLN A 203 4.00 35.91 -4.53
CA GLN A 203 3.87 37.25 -3.94
C GLN A 203 4.64 37.37 -2.61
N GLN A 204 4.67 36.33 -1.79
CA GLN A 204 5.49 36.28 -0.58
C GLN A 204 6.99 36.44 -0.91
N LYS A 205 7.51 35.75 -1.92
CA LYS A 205 8.91 35.91 -2.37
C LYS A 205 9.18 37.36 -2.77
N ARG A 206 8.32 37.98 -3.54
CA ARG A 206 8.45 39.40 -3.92
C ARG A 206 8.44 40.34 -2.71
N ILE A 207 7.55 40.16 -1.75
CA ILE A 207 7.51 40.95 -0.51
C ILE A 207 8.84 40.81 0.26
N ILE A 208 9.36 39.61 0.39
CA ILE A 208 10.64 39.37 1.09
C ILE A 208 11.79 40.11 0.41
N GLU A 209 11.90 40.06 -0.91
CA GLU A 209 12.94 40.73 -1.69
C GLU A 209 12.81 42.26 -1.59
N GLU A 210 11.62 42.78 -1.78
CA GLU A 210 11.33 44.21 -1.70
C GLU A 210 11.65 44.78 -0.32
N TYR A 211 11.13 44.17 0.75
CA TYR A 211 11.36 44.65 2.12
C TYR A 211 12.84 44.52 2.53
N LYS A 212 13.55 43.48 2.05
CA LYS A 212 15.00 43.37 2.25
C LYS A 212 15.78 44.51 1.55
N SER A 213 15.42 44.81 0.32
CA SER A 213 16.08 45.90 -0.47
C SER A 213 15.84 47.29 0.16
N GLN A 214 14.66 47.47 0.77
CA GLN A 214 14.29 48.69 1.47
C GLN A 214 14.82 48.77 2.93
N GLY A 215 15.53 47.77 3.44
CA GLY A 215 15.98 47.72 4.82
C GLY A 215 14.90 47.40 5.87
N ARG A 216 13.68 47.10 5.45
CA ARG A 216 12.47 46.89 6.31
C ARG A 216 12.32 45.44 6.79
N ARG A 217 13.41 44.77 7.13
CA ARG A 217 13.42 43.35 7.52
C ARG A 217 12.49 43.00 8.68
N LYS A 218 12.30 43.89 9.63
CA LYS A 218 11.45 43.66 10.81
C LYS A 218 9.95 43.59 10.46
N GLU A 219 9.54 44.11 9.31
CA GLU A 219 8.14 44.15 8.87
C GLU A 219 7.75 42.98 8.00
N ILE A 220 8.71 42.16 7.55
CA ILE A 220 8.49 41.03 6.63
C ILE A 220 7.49 40.04 7.20
N GLN A 221 7.63 39.65 8.45
CA GLN A 221 6.72 38.68 9.08
C GLN A 221 5.27 39.17 9.16
N ALA A 222 5.07 40.46 9.50
CA ALA A 222 3.73 41.04 9.56
C ALA A 222 3.09 41.11 8.16
N ALA A 223 3.86 41.51 7.14
CA ALA A 223 3.38 41.55 5.75
C ALA A 223 2.99 40.17 5.21
N ILE A 224 3.81 39.13 5.50
CA ILE A 224 3.50 37.74 5.13
C ILE A 224 2.26 37.25 5.88
N ALA A 225 2.16 37.49 7.19
CA ALA A 225 0.98 37.08 7.97
C ALA A 225 -0.30 37.69 7.41
N LYS A 226 -0.26 38.98 7.02
CA LYS A 226 -1.37 39.64 6.36
C LYS A 226 -1.72 39.00 5.00
N LEU A 227 -0.72 38.75 4.14
CA LEU A 227 -0.92 38.08 2.85
C LEU A 227 -1.59 36.71 3.03
N HIS A 228 -1.15 35.93 4.02
CA HIS A 228 -1.74 34.62 4.31
C HIS A 228 -3.16 34.71 4.87
N SER A 229 -3.46 35.72 5.73
CA SER A 229 -4.80 35.93 6.27
C SER A 229 -5.80 36.37 5.22
N ASP A 230 -5.37 37.15 4.23
CA ASP A 230 -6.19 37.69 3.17
C ASP A 230 -6.48 36.65 2.06
N PHE A 231 -5.76 35.51 2.04
CA PHE A 231 -5.92 34.49 1.04
C PHE A 231 -7.26 33.75 1.17
N LYS A 232 -8.02 33.73 0.09
CA LYS A 232 -9.23 32.92 -0.07
C LYS A 232 -8.98 31.82 -1.09
N MET A 233 -9.13 30.56 -0.68
CA MET A 233 -9.02 29.41 -1.57
C MET A 233 -10.04 29.52 -2.71
N GLN A 234 -9.56 29.39 -3.94
CA GLN A 234 -10.39 29.26 -5.13
C GLN A 234 -10.76 27.79 -5.35
N THR A 235 -11.80 27.52 -6.14
CA THR A 235 -12.07 26.16 -6.60
C THR A 235 -10.94 25.72 -7.51
N PRO A 236 -10.27 24.59 -7.23
CA PRO A 236 -9.20 24.11 -8.11
C PRO A 236 -9.74 23.76 -9.49
N PRO A 237 -8.92 23.88 -10.56
CA PRO A 237 -9.34 23.61 -11.94
C PRO A 237 -9.57 22.12 -12.23
N VAL A 238 -9.25 21.26 -11.27
CA VAL A 238 -9.43 19.80 -11.34
C VAL A 238 -10.14 19.31 -10.09
N PRO A 239 -10.77 18.12 -10.11
CA PRO A 239 -11.39 17.55 -8.92
C PRO A 239 -10.42 17.52 -7.73
N PRO A 240 -10.86 17.83 -6.50
CA PRO A 240 -9.98 17.91 -5.32
C PRO A 240 -9.12 16.68 -5.06
N ASP A 241 -9.64 15.49 -5.39
CA ASP A 241 -8.94 14.22 -5.24
C ASP A 241 -7.87 13.97 -6.31
N LEU A 242 -7.92 14.73 -7.41
CA LEU A 242 -7.02 14.64 -8.56
C LEU A 242 -6.12 15.88 -8.67
N CYS A 243 -6.07 16.73 -7.64
CA CYS A 243 -5.08 17.79 -7.55
C CYS A 243 -3.67 17.19 -7.50
N TYR A 244 -2.76 17.82 -8.27
CA TYR A 244 -1.40 17.33 -8.46
C TYR A 244 -0.35 18.30 -7.92
N LEU A 245 0.85 17.78 -7.69
CA LEU A 245 2.06 18.51 -7.39
C LEU A 245 2.97 18.53 -8.62
N GLU A 246 3.71 19.62 -8.79
CA GLU A 246 4.77 19.77 -9.79
C GLU A 246 5.95 20.55 -9.20
N GLY A 247 7.12 20.51 -9.83
CA GLY A 247 8.32 21.20 -9.36
C GLY A 247 8.81 20.72 -7.98
N GLU A 248 9.21 21.68 -7.12
CA GLU A 248 9.80 21.38 -5.80
C GLU A 248 8.85 20.56 -4.88
N PRO A 249 7.54 20.88 -4.74
CA PRO A 249 6.62 20.07 -3.95
C PRO A 249 6.45 18.62 -4.46
N CYS A 250 6.56 18.41 -5.78
CA CYS A 250 6.58 17.07 -6.35
C CYS A 250 7.83 16.29 -5.90
N ASN A 251 9.00 16.93 -5.95
CA ASN A 251 10.26 16.31 -5.52
C ASN A 251 10.26 15.97 -4.03
N GLU A 252 9.74 16.86 -3.19
CA GLU A 252 9.59 16.64 -1.75
C GLU A 252 8.67 15.43 -1.48
N TYR A 253 7.53 15.35 -2.16
CA TYR A 253 6.64 14.19 -2.03
C TYR A 253 7.32 12.89 -2.47
N LEU A 254 8.03 12.88 -3.59
CA LEU A 254 8.74 11.69 -4.09
C LEU A 254 9.82 11.22 -3.10
N HIS A 255 10.53 12.15 -2.47
CA HIS A 255 11.48 11.85 -1.40
C HIS A 255 10.79 11.20 -0.21
N ASP A 256 9.75 11.82 0.33
CA ASP A 256 9.01 11.32 1.49
C ASP A 256 8.31 9.98 1.19
N MET A 257 7.78 9.80 -0.02
CA MET A 257 7.21 8.54 -0.49
C MET A 257 8.26 7.41 -0.46
N ARG A 258 9.48 7.66 -0.96
CA ARG A 258 10.57 6.65 -0.94
C ARG A 258 10.98 6.30 0.49
N LEU A 259 11.02 7.27 1.39
CA LEU A 259 11.27 7.02 2.80
C LEU A 259 10.15 6.18 3.45
N CYS A 260 8.89 6.44 3.13
CA CYS A 260 7.76 5.61 3.57
C CYS A 260 7.86 4.16 3.03
N GLN A 261 8.29 3.97 1.77
CA GLN A 261 8.53 2.63 1.21
C GLN A 261 9.65 1.90 1.97
N ARG A 262 10.79 2.59 2.24
CA ARG A 262 11.89 2.03 3.03
C ARG A 262 11.42 1.64 4.43
N TRP A 263 10.64 2.48 5.08
CA TRP A 263 10.06 2.20 6.38
C TRP A 263 9.12 0.97 6.33
N ALA A 264 8.25 0.88 5.32
CA ALA A 264 7.34 -0.26 5.14
C ALA A 264 8.10 -1.58 4.93
N ARG A 265 9.21 -1.54 4.20
CA ARG A 265 10.10 -2.70 4.02
C ARG A 265 10.71 -3.16 5.34
N LEU A 266 11.22 -2.22 6.16
CA LEU A 266 11.71 -2.55 7.50
C LEU A 266 10.61 -3.14 8.38
N ASN A 267 9.37 -2.62 8.27
CA ASN A 267 8.23 -3.13 9.01
C ASN A 267 7.93 -4.60 8.68
N ARG A 268 7.83 -4.94 7.39
CA ARG A 268 7.63 -6.33 6.94
C ARG A 268 8.74 -7.24 7.39
N ARG A 269 9.99 -6.80 7.20
CA ARG A 269 11.16 -7.59 7.58
C ARG A 269 11.21 -7.87 9.08
N LEU A 270 10.99 -6.85 9.91
CA LEU A 270 10.98 -7.03 11.36
C LEU A 270 9.89 -8.02 11.82
N ILE A 271 8.69 -7.98 11.22
CA ILE A 271 7.65 -8.97 11.52
C ILE A 271 8.10 -10.38 11.12
N ALA A 272 8.69 -10.52 9.93
CA ALA A 272 9.20 -11.82 9.46
C ALA A 272 10.28 -12.36 10.40
N ASP A 273 11.23 -11.53 10.77
CA ASP A 273 12.33 -11.92 11.66
C ASP A 273 11.83 -12.34 13.06
N LEU A 274 10.85 -11.62 13.62
CA LEU A 274 10.23 -11.99 14.91
C LEU A 274 9.52 -13.35 14.84
N ILE A 275 8.80 -13.62 13.74
CA ILE A 275 8.10 -14.90 13.56
C ILE A 275 9.09 -16.02 13.30
N THR A 276 10.10 -15.80 12.47
CA THR A 276 11.12 -16.79 12.15
C THR A 276 11.92 -17.17 13.41
N ASP A 277 12.30 -16.20 14.26
CA ASP A 277 12.95 -16.48 15.55
C ASP A 277 12.09 -17.37 16.45
N PHE A 278 10.78 -17.08 16.54
CA PHE A 278 9.87 -17.91 17.32
C PHE A 278 9.77 -19.33 16.76
N LEU A 279 9.68 -19.47 15.45
CA LEU A 279 9.60 -20.77 14.78
C LEU A 279 10.91 -21.55 14.93
N GLU A 280 12.06 -20.90 14.87
CA GLU A 280 13.36 -21.52 15.10
C GLU A 280 13.49 -22.01 16.54
N GLU A 281 13.14 -21.19 17.54
CA GLU A 281 13.21 -21.55 18.95
C GLU A 281 12.29 -22.72 19.33
N LYS A 282 11.05 -22.74 18.78
CA LYS A 282 10.00 -23.68 19.20
C LYS A 282 9.89 -24.93 18.32
N HIS A 283 10.22 -24.81 17.04
CA HIS A 283 9.94 -25.84 16.03
C HIS A 283 11.16 -26.20 15.18
N SER A 284 12.34 -25.66 15.50
CA SER A 284 13.56 -25.82 14.69
C SER A 284 13.36 -25.45 13.21
N ALA A 285 12.36 -24.61 12.91
CA ALA A 285 12.07 -24.13 11.57
C ALA A 285 12.86 -22.85 11.32
N CYS A 286 13.57 -22.74 10.21
CA CYS A 286 14.37 -21.57 9.89
C CYS A 286 13.92 -20.91 8.58
N GLY A 287 14.13 -19.60 8.50
CA GLY A 287 13.94 -18.85 7.28
C GLY A 287 15.06 -19.10 6.27
N VAL A 288 14.71 -19.42 5.04
CA VAL A 288 15.68 -19.57 3.95
C VAL A 288 15.85 -18.21 3.28
N ALA A 289 17.04 -17.63 3.42
CA ALA A 289 17.32 -16.30 2.82
C ALA A 289 17.26 -16.35 1.29
N ASP A 290 17.67 -17.45 0.70
CA ASP A 290 17.59 -17.68 -0.74
C ASP A 290 16.13 -17.89 -1.16
N GLY A 291 15.69 -17.10 -2.16
CA GLY A 291 14.33 -17.13 -2.68
C GLY A 291 13.32 -16.24 -1.95
N ALA A 292 13.72 -15.47 -0.93
CA ALA A 292 12.89 -14.43 -0.35
C ALA A 292 12.72 -13.25 -1.33
N PHE A 293 11.50 -12.71 -1.44
CA PHE A 293 11.21 -11.57 -2.32
C PHE A 293 10.03 -10.75 -1.80
N GLU A 294 9.88 -9.53 -2.34
CA GLU A 294 8.77 -8.62 -2.00
C GLU A 294 8.04 -8.16 -3.26
N SER A 295 6.72 -7.98 -3.15
CA SER A 295 5.89 -7.28 -4.14
C SER A 295 5.23 -6.06 -3.50
N VAL A 296 5.58 -4.89 -3.97
CA VAL A 296 5.02 -3.60 -3.49
C VAL A 296 3.98 -3.11 -4.49
N HIS A 297 2.88 -2.50 -4.01
CA HIS A 297 1.75 -2.15 -4.87
C HIS A 297 1.18 -0.73 -4.71
N ASN A 298 1.76 0.13 -3.89
CA ASN A 298 1.38 1.54 -3.76
C ASN A 298 2.63 2.42 -3.76
N TYR A 299 3.11 2.78 -4.95
CA TYR A 299 4.35 3.53 -5.08
C TYR A 299 4.54 4.12 -6.49
N ILE A 300 5.58 4.92 -6.64
CA ILE A 300 6.11 5.37 -7.93
C ILE A 300 7.51 4.77 -8.07
N SER A 301 7.73 4.03 -9.15
CA SER A 301 9.03 3.44 -9.47
C SER A 301 10.03 4.46 -10.02
N ASP A 302 11.30 4.08 -10.13
CA ASP A 302 12.38 4.99 -10.60
C ASP A 302 12.16 5.49 -12.03
N ASP A 303 11.42 4.75 -12.85
CA ASP A 303 10.98 5.14 -14.19
C ASP A 303 9.69 5.99 -14.20
N ASN A 304 9.34 6.59 -13.05
CA ASN A 304 8.17 7.43 -12.80
C ASN A 304 6.82 6.76 -13.09
N LEU A 305 6.76 5.43 -13.09
CA LEU A 305 5.49 4.73 -13.24
C LEU A 305 4.80 4.60 -11.88
N ILE A 306 3.61 5.19 -11.81
CA ILE A 306 2.72 5.08 -10.64
C ILE A 306 2.04 3.71 -10.67
N ARG A 307 2.03 3.03 -9.52
CA ARG A 307 1.27 1.80 -9.26
C ARG A 307 0.42 1.98 -8.02
N LYS A 308 -0.89 1.93 -8.19
CA LYS A 308 -1.86 1.94 -7.09
C LYS A 308 -2.65 0.64 -7.10
N GLY A 309 -2.38 -0.25 -6.14
CA GLY A 309 -2.95 -1.60 -6.17
C GLY A 309 -2.54 -2.36 -7.43
N ALA A 310 -1.29 -2.21 -7.83
CA ALA A 310 -0.67 -2.93 -8.93
C ALA A 310 0.80 -3.19 -8.58
N ILE A 311 1.34 -4.32 -8.99
CA ILE A 311 2.72 -4.71 -8.73
C ILE A 311 3.58 -4.61 -9.98
N SER A 312 4.90 -4.55 -9.80
CA SER A 312 5.85 -4.70 -10.89
C SER A 312 5.85 -6.14 -11.40
N ALA A 313 5.95 -6.29 -12.72
CA ALA A 313 6.06 -7.58 -13.42
C ALA A 313 7.05 -7.44 -14.60
N LYS A 314 8.23 -6.87 -14.32
CA LYS A 314 9.32 -6.77 -15.30
C LYS A 314 9.76 -8.18 -15.73
N ALA A 315 10.41 -8.29 -16.88
CA ALA A 315 10.85 -9.58 -17.40
C ALA A 315 11.77 -10.32 -16.40
N GLY A 316 11.38 -11.52 -15.99
CA GLY A 316 12.11 -12.36 -15.03
C GLY A 316 11.94 -11.95 -13.56
N GLU A 317 11.19 -10.89 -13.25
CA GLU A 317 10.92 -10.46 -11.88
C GLU A 317 9.93 -11.41 -11.19
N ARG A 318 10.32 -11.94 -10.03
CA ARG A 318 9.40 -12.75 -9.20
C ARG A 318 8.44 -11.84 -8.46
N CYS A 319 7.16 -12.18 -8.49
CA CYS A 319 6.11 -11.43 -7.81
C CYS A 319 5.04 -12.37 -7.23
N ILE A 320 4.19 -11.84 -6.33
CA ILE A 320 3.10 -12.58 -5.70
C ILE A 320 1.77 -11.86 -5.93
N ILE A 321 0.73 -12.64 -6.23
CA ILE A 321 -0.65 -12.18 -6.36
C ILE A 321 -1.50 -12.96 -5.35
N PRO A 322 -1.80 -12.39 -4.16
CA PRO A 322 -2.68 -13.02 -3.19
C PRO A 322 -4.12 -13.04 -3.69
N LEU A 323 -4.82 -14.10 -3.39
CA LEU A 323 -6.22 -14.28 -3.78
C LEU A 323 -7.15 -13.97 -2.61
N ASN A 324 -7.17 -14.84 -1.61
CA ASN A 324 -7.96 -14.69 -0.39
C ASN A 324 -7.46 -15.68 0.67
N MET A 325 -8.03 -15.63 1.89
CA MET A 325 -7.63 -16.43 3.05
C MET A 325 -7.74 -17.96 2.86
N ARG A 326 -8.44 -18.43 1.81
CA ARG A 326 -8.63 -19.87 1.50
C ARG A 326 -7.81 -20.31 0.29
N ASP A 327 -7.88 -19.55 -0.78
CA ASP A 327 -7.32 -19.95 -2.07
C ASP A 327 -5.81 -19.67 -2.15
N GLY A 328 -5.29 -18.85 -1.22
CA GLY A 328 -3.86 -18.57 -1.09
C GLY A 328 -3.34 -17.55 -2.09
N SER A 329 -2.16 -17.80 -2.64
CA SER A 329 -1.44 -16.84 -3.48
C SER A 329 -0.77 -17.50 -4.67
N LEU A 330 -0.63 -16.73 -5.76
CA LEU A 330 0.10 -17.12 -6.96
C LEU A 330 1.52 -16.53 -6.88
N ILE A 331 2.55 -17.37 -6.86
CA ILE A 331 3.93 -16.95 -7.12
C ILE A 331 4.13 -16.94 -8.62
N CYS A 332 4.54 -15.80 -9.16
CA CYS A 332 4.60 -15.55 -10.59
C CYS A 332 5.95 -14.98 -11.01
N ILE A 333 6.26 -15.16 -12.31
CA ILE A 333 7.38 -14.50 -12.99
C ILE A 333 6.82 -13.49 -14.00
N GLY A 334 7.24 -12.25 -13.90
CA GLY A 334 6.87 -11.18 -14.80
C GLY A 334 7.37 -11.42 -16.23
N LYS A 335 6.54 -11.11 -17.21
CA LYS A 335 6.88 -11.22 -18.65
C LYS A 335 7.42 -9.91 -19.22
N GLY A 336 7.41 -8.81 -18.45
CA GLY A 336 7.84 -7.49 -18.92
C GLY A 336 6.95 -6.94 -20.04
N ASN A 337 5.66 -7.27 -20.04
CA ASN A 337 4.76 -6.83 -21.10
C ASN A 337 4.57 -5.31 -21.06
N ALA A 338 5.14 -4.62 -22.05
CA ALA A 338 5.07 -3.17 -22.16
C ALA A 338 3.62 -2.66 -22.33
N ASP A 339 2.71 -3.44 -22.94
CA ASP A 339 1.31 -3.04 -23.04
C ASP A 339 0.57 -3.04 -21.69
N TRP A 340 1.12 -3.74 -20.71
CA TRP A 340 0.65 -3.75 -19.31
C TRP A 340 1.44 -2.79 -18.41
N ASN A 341 2.22 -1.87 -18.96
CA ASN A 341 3.17 -1.06 -18.20
C ASN A 341 4.12 -1.92 -17.33
N CYS A 342 4.53 -3.10 -17.81
CA CYS A 342 5.32 -4.09 -17.06
C CYS A 342 4.77 -4.29 -15.64
N SER A 343 3.45 -4.45 -15.51
CA SER A 343 2.73 -4.52 -14.24
C SER A 343 1.74 -5.67 -14.23
N ALA A 344 1.35 -6.11 -13.04
CA ALA A 344 0.34 -7.13 -12.80
C ALA A 344 -0.63 -6.70 -11.69
N PRO A 345 -1.79 -7.36 -11.52
CA PRO A 345 -2.67 -7.11 -10.40
C PRO A 345 -1.97 -7.42 -9.07
N HIS A 346 -2.32 -6.68 -8.02
CA HIS A 346 -1.76 -6.88 -6.69
C HIS A 346 -2.53 -7.92 -5.86
N GLY A 347 -3.65 -8.44 -6.38
CA GLY A 347 -4.50 -9.43 -5.71
C GLY A 347 -5.65 -9.88 -6.60
N ALA A 348 -6.64 -10.56 -6.02
CA ALA A 348 -7.82 -11.03 -6.75
C ALA A 348 -8.79 -9.89 -7.12
N GLY A 349 -8.80 -8.82 -6.35
CA GLY A 349 -9.85 -7.81 -6.41
C GLY A 349 -11.14 -8.29 -5.73
N ARG A 350 -12.00 -7.33 -5.39
CA ARG A 350 -13.23 -7.61 -4.66
C ARG A 350 -14.42 -7.67 -5.60
N VAL A 351 -15.37 -8.57 -5.30
CA VAL A 351 -16.69 -8.62 -5.97
C VAL A 351 -17.74 -7.80 -5.22
N MET A 352 -17.43 -7.40 -3.98
CA MET A 352 -18.32 -6.57 -3.16
C MET A 352 -17.51 -5.65 -2.23
N SER A 353 -18.09 -4.49 -1.91
CA SER A 353 -17.49 -3.57 -0.94
C SER A 353 -17.46 -4.17 0.47
N ARG A 354 -16.58 -3.66 1.37
CA ARG A 354 -16.52 -4.09 2.77
C ARG A 354 -17.88 -3.98 3.47
N ALA A 355 -18.56 -2.84 3.32
CA ALA A 355 -19.87 -2.61 3.91
C ALA A 355 -20.93 -3.60 3.41
N LYS A 356 -20.87 -3.97 2.11
CA LYS A 356 -21.77 -4.98 1.54
C LYS A 356 -21.45 -6.37 2.09
N ALA A 357 -20.19 -6.73 2.23
CA ALA A 357 -19.75 -8.00 2.80
C ALA A 357 -20.25 -8.17 4.25
N PHE A 358 -20.06 -7.17 5.12
CA PHE A 358 -20.61 -7.19 6.47
C PHE A 358 -22.14 -7.34 6.53
N LYS A 359 -22.87 -6.86 5.51
CA LYS A 359 -24.32 -6.90 5.46
C LYS A 359 -24.87 -8.23 4.92
N GLU A 360 -24.18 -8.83 3.94
CA GLU A 360 -24.71 -9.94 3.14
C GLU A 360 -24.10 -11.29 3.48
N LEU A 361 -22.83 -11.31 3.97
CA LEU A 361 -22.16 -12.56 4.31
C LEU A 361 -22.53 -13.02 5.73
N ARG A 362 -22.45 -14.34 5.95
CA ARG A 362 -22.75 -14.97 7.24
C ARG A 362 -21.49 -15.63 7.80
N LEU A 363 -21.32 -15.54 9.10
CA LEU A 363 -20.16 -16.10 9.78
C LEU A 363 -20.05 -17.63 9.61
N GLU A 364 -21.19 -18.34 9.57
CA GLU A 364 -21.22 -19.79 9.37
C GLU A 364 -20.64 -20.17 8.01
N ASP A 365 -21.02 -19.44 6.96
CA ASP A 365 -20.52 -19.66 5.60
C ASP A 365 -19.01 -19.34 5.53
N PHE A 366 -18.57 -18.28 6.23
CA PHE A 366 -17.16 -17.94 6.33
C PHE A 366 -16.36 -19.04 7.03
N LYS A 367 -16.83 -19.52 8.21
CA LYS A 367 -16.19 -20.63 8.93
C LYS A 367 -16.12 -21.90 8.08
N SER A 368 -17.20 -22.24 7.40
CA SER A 368 -17.25 -23.42 6.51
C SER A 368 -16.26 -23.27 5.34
N SER A 369 -16.11 -22.07 4.76
CA SER A 369 -15.19 -21.83 3.67
C SER A 369 -13.72 -21.92 4.08
N MET A 370 -13.40 -21.82 5.37
CA MET A 370 -12.06 -21.89 5.95
C MET A 370 -11.69 -23.26 6.53
N GLU A 371 -12.53 -24.28 6.29
CA GLU A 371 -12.26 -25.64 6.78
C GLU A 371 -10.91 -26.15 6.28
N GLY A 372 -10.10 -26.70 7.20
CA GLY A 372 -8.72 -27.16 6.92
C GLY A 372 -7.64 -26.11 7.08
N ILE A 373 -7.97 -24.83 7.33
CA ILE A 373 -7.03 -23.74 7.58
C ILE A 373 -7.17 -23.28 9.03
N TYR A 374 -6.06 -23.27 9.76
CA TYR A 374 -6.07 -22.75 11.11
C TYR A 374 -6.15 -21.21 11.12
N SER A 375 -7.21 -20.66 11.70
CA SER A 375 -7.35 -19.23 11.91
C SER A 375 -8.30 -18.95 13.09
N GLU A 376 -7.81 -18.27 14.11
CA GLU A 376 -8.63 -17.77 15.23
C GLU A 376 -9.28 -16.41 14.91
N THR A 377 -8.95 -15.83 13.76
CA THR A 377 -9.46 -14.52 13.33
C THR A 377 -10.66 -14.59 12.40
N VAL A 378 -11.25 -15.77 12.20
CA VAL A 378 -12.51 -15.95 11.45
C VAL A 378 -13.69 -15.60 12.37
N THR A 379 -14.02 -14.30 12.40
CA THR A 379 -15.01 -13.71 13.30
C THR A 379 -15.94 -12.75 12.56
N ASN A 380 -16.93 -12.20 13.24
CA ASN A 380 -17.78 -11.16 12.67
C ASN A 380 -16.98 -9.89 12.30
N ASP A 381 -15.91 -9.59 13.03
CA ASP A 381 -15.11 -8.36 12.83
C ASP A 381 -14.20 -8.43 11.57
N THR A 382 -14.02 -9.65 11.03
CA THR A 382 -13.24 -9.91 9.80
C THR A 382 -14.09 -10.45 8.66
N LEU A 383 -15.42 -10.39 8.78
CA LEU A 383 -16.36 -10.94 7.80
C LEU A 383 -16.22 -10.34 6.40
N ASP A 384 -15.78 -9.09 6.33
CA ASP A 384 -15.50 -8.41 5.05
C ASP A 384 -14.30 -8.99 4.29
N GLU A 385 -13.44 -9.77 4.94
CA GLU A 385 -12.29 -10.44 4.36
C GLU A 385 -12.57 -11.93 4.00
N ALA A 386 -13.82 -12.38 4.16
CA ALA A 386 -14.20 -13.74 3.79
C ALA A 386 -13.90 -14.04 2.30
N PRO A 387 -13.51 -15.28 1.94
CA PRO A 387 -13.18 -15.66 0.57
C PRO A 387 -14.23 -15.27 -0.47
N MET A 388 -15.52 -15.30 -0.10
CA MET A 388 -16.64 -14.96 -0.97
C MET A 388 -16.70 -13.47 -1.35
N ALA A 389 -15.94 -12.60 -0.68
CA ALA A 389 -15.87 -11.18 -1.01
C ALA A 389 -14.93 -10.87 -2.20
N TYR A 390 -14.18 -11.88 -2.68
CA TYR A 390 -13.13 -11.75 -3.68
C TYR A 390 -13.48 -12.47 -4.98
N LYS A 391 -12.88 -12.03 -6.10
CA LYS A 391 -13.02 -12.70 -7.40
C LYS A 391 -12.42 -14.11 -7.32
N PRO A 392 -13.01 -15.09 -8.03
CA PRO A 392 -12.49 -16.44 -8.03
C PRO A 392 -11.12 -16.53 -8.73
N MET A 393 -10.29 -17.48 -8.30
CA MET A 393 -8.93 -17.70 -8.82
C MET A 393 -8.92 -17.88 -10.34
N ASP A 394 -9.87 -18.66 -10.91
CA ASP A 394 -9.93 -18.94 -12.34
C ASP A 394 -10.12 -17.65 -13.18
N GLU A 395 -10.89 -16.69 -12.68
CA GLU A 395 -11.04 -15.38 -13.34
C GLU A 395 -9.72 -14.62 -13.38
N ILE A 396 -8.96 -14.64 -12.29
CA ILE A 396 -7.65 -13.98 -12.22
C ILE A 396 -6.65 -14.69 -13.15
N LEU A 397 -6.56 -16.02 -13.07
CA LEU A 397 -5.68 -16.81 -13.92
C LEU A 397 -5.94 -16.57 -15.41
N ALA A 398 -7.21 -16.48 -15.82
CA ALA A 398 -7.58 -16.20 -17.22
C ALA A 398 -7.12 -14.81 -17.69
N ASN A 399 -7.08 -13.82 -16.79
CA ASN A 399 -6.79 -12.43 -17.14
C ASN A 399 -5.31 -12.03 -17.03
N ILE A 400 -4.44 -12.81 -16.39
CA ILE A 400 -3.04 -12.41 -16.12
C ILE A 400 -2.02 -13.06 -17.07
N GLN A 401 -2.44 -13.95 -17.94
CA GLN A 401 -1.55 -14.77 -18.79
C GLN A 401 -0.62 -13.92 -19.69
N ASP A 402 -1.06 -12.71 -20.06
CA ASP A 402 -0.26 -11.83 -20.93
C ASP A 402 0.88 -11.13 -20.17
N THR A 403 0.79 -11.00 -18.84
CA THR A 403 1.73 -10.19 -18.05
C THR A 403 2.62 -10.99 -17.12
N VAL A 404 2.15 -12.15 -16.64
CA VAL A 404 2.94 -13.05 -15.78
C VAL A 404 2.80 -14.51 -16.20
N SER A 405 3.78 -15.34 -15.79
CA SER A 405 3.68 -16.79 -15.78
C SER A 405 3.57 -17.26 -14.34
N VAL A 406 2.57 -18.08 -14.03
CA VAL A 406 2.45 -18.67 -12.69
C VAL A 406 3.54 -19.73 -12.53
N GLU A 407 4.40 -19.55 -11.54
CA GLU A 407 5.48 -20.48 -11.17
C GLU A 407 4.97 -21.50 -10.14
N ASN A 408 4.19 -21.02 -9.16
CA ASN A 408 3.71 -21.87 -8.08
C ASN A 408 2.40 -21.32 -7.49
N ILE A 409 1.60 -22.19 -6.89
CA ILE A 409 0.41 -21.84 -6.10
C ILE A 409 0.69 -22.26 -4.66
N ILE A 410 0.63 -21.31 -3.74
CA ILE A 410 0.81 -21.56 -2.33
C ILE A 410 -0.52 -21.35 -1.60
N LYS A 411 -0.86 -22.28 -0.70
CA LYS A 411 -2.15 -22.29 0.02
C LYS A 411 -1.93 -22.15 1.51
N PRO A 412 -2.71 -21.31 2.20
CA PRO A 412 -2.57 -21.13 3.62
C PRO A 412 -2.94 -22.41 4.39
N VAL A 413 -2.12 -22.73 5.38
CA VAL A 413 -2.41 -23.72 6.43
C VAL A 413 -2.63 -23.01 7.77
N PHE A 414 -2.12 -21.80 7.89
CA PHE A 414 -2.35 -20.87 9.00
C PHE A 414 -2.60 -19.45 8.45
N ASN A 415 -3.58 -18.76 8.99
CA ASN A 415 -3.86 -17.37 8.66
C ASN A 415 -4.17 -16.55 9.91
N PHE A 416 -3.54 -15.37 10.00
CA PHE A 416 -3.82 -14.36 11.00
C PHE A 416 -4.19 -13.05 10.33
N LYS A 417 -5.35 -12.51 10.67
CA LYS A 417 -5.87 -11.24 10.18
C LYS A 417 -6.41 -10.44 11.36
N ALA A 418 -6.23 -9.13 11.35
CA ALA A 418 -6.80 -8.28 12.37
C ALA A 418 -7.95 -7.44 11.80
N ALA A 419 -8.98 -7.22 12.60
CA ALA A 419 -10.01 -6.23 12.31
C ALA A 419 -9.43 -4.80 12.23
N GLU A 420 -10.14 -3.89 11.56
CA GLU A 420 -9.76 -2.47 11.45
C GLU A 420 -9.96 -1.69 12.77
#